data_1f75b809fd76d36165270ec4ac839ee4
#
_entry.id   1f75b809fd76d36165270ec4ac839ee4
#
_cell.length_a   1.000
_cell.length_b   1.000
_cell.length_c   1.000
_cell.angle_alpha   90.00
_cell.angle_beta   90.00
_cell.angle_gamma   90.00
#
_symmetry.space_group_name_H-M   'P 1'
#
loop_
_entity.id
_entity.type
_entity.pdbx_description
1 polymer ?
#
loop_
_entity_poly.entity_id
_entity_poly.type
_entity_poly.pdbx_seq_one_letter_code
_entity_poly.pdbx_strand_id
1 'polypeptide(L)'
;GRRVVLVFDEAQNLTAESLEEIRMFTNINTGTDELLQVVLVGLPELRERILKPGLRAFAQRVTAAFHIPAMDAGTTAAYVAHRLACVGGTAPLFTPEAVAMIHEQARGVPRLTNQLCDFAMVYAFSKGSPEVDRVTVSQVLRDGVFFAGIEPAALSGEDEAVRVPMFRAGREG
;
A
#
# COMPACT_ATOMS: atom_id res chain seq x y z
N GLY A 1 -5.68 27.30 -18.44
CA GLY A 1 -4.39 26.91 -17.85
C GLY A 1 -4.31 25.41 -17.70
N ARG A 2 -3.11 24.85 -17.63
CA ARG A 2 -2.91 23.43 -17.31
C ARG A 2 -2.77 23.29 -15.81
N ARG A 3 -3.49 22.34 -15.22
CA ARG A 3 -3.30 21.95 -13.82
C ARG A 3 -2.06 21.07 -13.70
N VAL A 4 -1.28 21.27 -12.65
CA VAL A 4 -0.07 20.48 -12.36
C VAL A 4 -0.33 19.68 -11.08
N VAL A 5 0.01 18.40 -11.10
CA VAL A 5 0.00 17.54 -9.91
C VAL A 5 1.45 17.16 -9.61
N LEU A 6 1.92 17.50 -8.43
CA LEU A 6 3.22 17.05 -7.90
C LEU A 6 2.97 15.90 -6.94
N VAL A 7 3.61 14.77 -7.18
CA VAL A 7 3.57 13.59 -6.32
C VAL A 7 4.93 13.39 -5.68
N PHE A 8 4.97 13.41 -4.35
CA PHE A 8 6.16 13.08 -3.56
C PHE A 8 5.98 11.69 -2.98
N ASP A 9 6.73 10.73 -3.48
CA ASP A 9 6.80 9.39 -2.91
C ASP A 9 7.83 9.34 -1.78
N GLU A 10 7.70 8.36 -0.88
CA GLU A 10 8.55 8.22 0.33
C GLU A 10 8.58 9.51 1.18
N ALA A 11 7.45 10.23 1.24
CA ALA A 11 7.36 11.55 1.85
C ALA A 11 7.62 11.55 3.37
N GLN A 12 7.63 10.39 4.05
CA GLN A 12 8.09 10.28 5.44
C GLN A 12 9.57 10.64 5.61
N ASN A 13 10.35 10.68 4.52
CA ASN A 13 11.77 11.07 4.55
C ASN A 13 11.96 12.60 4.45
N LEU A 14 10.90 13.36 4.11
CA LEU A 14 10.97 14.81 4.04
C LEU A 14 11.19 15.42 5.42
N THR A 15 12.03 16.46 5.50
CA THR A 15 12.19 17.23 6.74
C THR A 15 10.99 18.14 7.00
N ALA A 16 10.85 18.65 8.21
CA ALA A 16 9.81 19.62 8.53
C ALA A 16 9.93 20.88 7.68
N GLU A 17 11.17 21.33 7.42
CA GLU A 17 11.47 22.48 6.56
C GLU A 17 11.01 22.23 5.11
N SER A 18 11.33 21.05 4.56
CA SER A 18 10.88 20.68 3.21
C SER A 18 9.36 20.63 3.09
N LEU A 19 8.66 20.13 4.12
CA LEU A 19 7.20 20.13 4.13
C LEU A 19 6.65 21.57 4.17
N GLU A 20 7.25 22.47 4.94
CA GLU A 20 6.85 23.89 4.95
C GLU A 20 7.15 24.59 3.62
N GLU A 21 8.25 24.26 2.94
CA GLU A 21 8.52 24.74 1.58
C GLU A 21 7.44 24.28 0.60
N ILE A 22 7.08 23.00 0.63
CA ILE A 22 5.98 22.46 -0.18
C ILE A 22 4.68 23.20 0.11
N ARG A 23 4.37 23.52 1.38
CA ARG A 23 3.21 24.33 1.74
C ARG A 23 3.25 25.71 1.09
N MET A 24 4.43 26.32 1.01
CA MET A 24 4.59 27.62 0.34
C MET A 24 4.27 27.54 -1.15
N PHE A 25 4.70 26.45 -1.83
CA PHE A 25 4.37 26.23 -3.24
C PHE A 25 2.86 26.08 -3.50
N THR A 26 2.10 25.51 -2.57
CA THR A 26 0.63 25.43 -2.72
C THR A 26 -0.07 26.78 -2.65
N ASN A 27 0.62 27.85 -2.25
CA ASN A 27 0.09 29.21 -2.27
C ASN A 27 0.22 29.90 -3.64
N ILE A 28 0.87 29.26 -4.63
CA ILE A 28 1.03 29.78 -6.00
C ILE A 28 -0.30 29.56 -6.76
N ASN A 29 -1.37 30.15 -6.25
CA ASN A 29 -2.65 30.16 -6.91
C ASN A 29 -2.93 31.57 -7.40
N THR A 30 -3.27 31.71 -8.68
CA THR A 30 -3.66 32.98 -9.28
C THR A 30 -5.20 33.09 -9.27
N GLY A 31 -5.73 33.88 -8.32
CA GLY A 31 -7.17 34.12 -8.24
C GLY A 31 -7.98 32.89 -7.82
N THR A 32 -8.94 32.48 -8.62
CA THR A 32 -9.86 31.34 -8.36
C THR A 32 -9.32 29.99 -8.85
N ASP A 33 -8.19 29.95 -9.55
CA ASP A 33 -7.68 28.74 -10.17
C ASP A 33 -6.61 28.07 -9.30
N GLU A 34 -6.90 26.87 -8.82
CA GLU A 34 -5.90 25.98 -8.23
C GLU A 34 -5.04 25.35 -9.35
N LEU A 35 -3.87 25.95 -9.58
CA LEU A 35 -2.94 25.51 -10.63
C LEU A 35 -2.07 24.33 -10.21
N LEU A 36 -1.83 24.19 -8.91
CA LEU A 36 -0.92 23.19 -8.34
C LEU A 36 -1.63 22.34 -7.28
N GLN A 37 -1.64 21.04 -7.48
CA GLN A 37 -2.05 20.04 -6.49
C GLN A 37 -0.83 19.25 -6.02
N VAL A 38 -0.73 19.01 -4.72
CA VAL A 38 0.36 18.22 -4.14
C VAL A 38 -0.23 16.95 -3.54
N VAL A 39 0.37 15.82 -3.86
CA VAL A 39 0.07 14.51 -3.30
C VAL A 39 1.33 14.01 -2.58
N LEU A 40 1.20 13.69 -1.29
CA LEU A 40 2.25 13.05 -0.52
C LEU A 40 1.88 11.58 -0.35
N VAL A 41 2.79 10.71 -0.72
CA VAL A 41 2.68 9.25 -0.55
C VAL A 41 3.80 8.83 0.39
N GLY A 42 3.49 7.98 1.37
CA GLY A 42 4.49 7.54 2.32
C GLY A 42 3.93 6.58 3.37
N LEU A 43 4.80 6.15 4.26
CA LEU A 43 4.48 5.26 5.37
C LEU A 43 3.60 5.96 6.43
N PRO A 44 2.92 5.23 7.32
CA PRO A 44 2.05 5.80 8.37
C PRO A 44 2.73 6.86 9.24
N GLU A 45 4.05 6.79 9.42
CA GLU A 45 4.87 7.76 10.16
C GLU A 45 4.79 9.18 9.55
N LEU A 46 4.49 9.30 8.24
CA LEU A 46 4.23 10.59 7.60
C LEU A 46 3.03 11.28 8.25
N ARG A 47 1.95 10.55 8.51
CA ARG A 47 0.76 11.09 9.18
C ARG A 47 1.09 11.57 10.58
N GLU A 48 1.80 10.76 11.36
CA GLU A 48 2.21 11.12 12.71
C GLU A 48 3.10 12.37 12.72
N ARG A 49 4.00 12.49 11.73
CA ARG A 49 4.86 13.66 11.57
C ARG A 49 4.07 14.92 11.27
N ILE A 50 3.12 14.86 10.32
CA ILE A 50 2.28 16.00 9.93
C ILE A 50 1.42 16.51 11.11
N LEU A 51 1.02 15.62 12.00
CA LEU A 51 0.21 15.97 13.17
C LEU A 51 1.01 16.59 14.32
N LYS A 52 2.34 16.66 14.24
CA LYS A 52 3.18 17.31 15.27
C LYS A 52 2.90 18.81 15.33
N PRO A 53 3.02 19.42 16.53
CA PRO A 53 2.72 20.85 16.72
C PRO A 53 3.46 21.79 15.77
N GLY A 54 4.72 21.45 15.40
CA GLY A 54 5.54 22.25 14.48
C GLY A 54 5.02 22.27 13.03
N LEU A 55 4.11 21.36 12.64
CA LEU A 55 3.56 21.28 11.27
C LEU A 55 2.05 21.57 11.24
N ARG A 56 1.51 22.21 12.26
CA ARG A 56 0.07 22.50 12.35
C ARG A 56 -0.44 23.31 11.15
N ALA A 57 0.34 24.28 10.66
CA ALA A 57 -0.03 25.09 9.51
C ALA A 57 -0.07 24.25 8.21
N PHE A 58 0.85 23.29 8.09
CA PHE A 58 0.83 22.30 7.00
C PHE A 58 -0.40 21.39 7.10
N ALA A 59 -0.66 20.82 8.27
CA ALA A 59 -1.80 19.92 8.51
C ALA A 59 -3.14 20.56 8.13
N GLN A 60 -3.32 21.85 8.37
CA GLN A 60 -4.54 22.61 8.00
C GLN A 60 -4.73 22.76 6.48
N ARG A 61 -3.69 22.52 5.68
CA ARG A 61 -3.75 22.55 4.21
C ARG A 61 -4.04 21.19 3.60
N VAL A 62 -3.96 20.12 4.38
CA VAL A 62 -4.31 18.77 3.90
C VAL A 62 -5.82 18.68 3.78
N THR A 63 -6.30 18.62 2.55
CA THR A 63 -7.74 18.56 2.23
C THR A 63 -8.29 17.14 2.28
N ALA A 64 -7.43 16.12 2.05
CA ALA A 64 -7.82 14.72 2.10
C ALA A 64 -6.63 13.86 2.56
N ALA A 65 -6.89 12.86 3.36
CA ALA A 65 -5.92 11.86 3.78
C ALA A 65 -6.57 10.47 3.65
N PHE A 66 -5.84 9.55 3.04
CA PHE A 66 -6.28 8.17 2.84
C PHE A 66 -5.24 7.23 3.43
N HIS A 67 -5.71 6.16 4.03
CA HIS A 67 -4.88 5.04 4.45
C HIS A 67 -5.23 3.82 3.62
N ILE A 68 -4.21 3.15 3.08
CA ILE A 68 -4.37 1.90 2.34
C ILE A 68 -3.93 0.79 3.29
N PRO A 69 -4.87 0.01 3.85
CA PRO A 69 -4.53 -1.09 4.75
C PRO A 69 -3.90 -2.26 3.98
N ALA A 70 -3.30 -3.19 4.71
CA ALA A 70 -2.93 -4.49 4.16
C ALA A 70 -4.16 -5.22 3.62
N MET A 71 -3.97 -6.05 2.60
CA MET A 71 -5.05 -6.87 2.02
C MET A 71 -5.53 -7.90 3.05
N ASP A 72 -6.84 -8.08 3.16
CA ASP A 72 -7.42 -9.23 3.85
C ASP A 72 -7.22 -10.53 3.06
N ALA A 73 -7.61 -11.67 3.64
CA ALA A 73 -7.44 -12.98 3.01
C ALA A 73 -8.17 -13.09 1.66
N GLY A 74 -9.40 -12.57 1.57
CA GLY A 74 -10.19 -12.57 0.35
C GLY A 74 -9.56 -11.71 -0.75
N THR A 75 -9.12 -10.50 -0.38
CA THR A 75 -8.42 -9.59 -1.29
C THR A 75 -7.08 -10.17 -1.73
N THR A 76 -6.33 -10.84 -0.84
CA THR A 76 -5.07 -11.51 -1.20
C THR A 76 -5.32 -12.61 -2.24
N ALA A 77 -6.37 -13.42 -2.06
CA ALA A 77 -6.71 -14.48 -3.02
C ALA A 77 -7.10 -13.88 -4.39
N ALA A 78 -7.95 -12.86 -4.40
CA ALA A 78 -8.33 -12.16 -5.63
C ALA A 78 -7.12 -11.50 -6.31
N TYR A 79 -6.21 -10.92 -5.54
CA TYR A 79 -4.98 -10.29 -6.02
C TYR A 79 -4.07 -11.32 -6.72
N VAL A 80 -3.79 -12.47 -6.09
CA VAL A 80 -2.97 -13.53 -6.68
C VAL A 80 -3.59 -14.04 -7.99
N ALA A 81 -4.90 -14.32 -7.98
CA ALA A 81 -5.62 -14.75 -9.17
C ALA A 81 -5.56 -13.71 -10.30
N HIS A 82 -5.76 -12.42 -9.99
CA HIS A 82 -5.68 -11.34 -10.95
C HIS A 82 -4.28 -11.21 -11.56
N ARG A 83 -3.23 -11.30 -10.73
CA ARG A 83 -1.83 -11.22 -11.22
C ARG A 83 -1.51 -12.34 -12.20
N LEU A 84 -1.96 -13.57 -11.93
CA LEU A 84 -1.79 -14.71 -12.84
C LEU A 84 -2.57 -14.48 -14.15
N ALA A 85 -3.81 -14.02 -14.07
CA ALA A 85 -4.62 -13.74 -15.25
C ALA A 85 -3.98 -12.66 -16.16
N CYS A 86 -3.36 -11.64 -15.61
CA CYS A 86 -2.67 -10.58 -16.37
C CYS A 86 -1.51 -11.12 -17.24
N VAL A 87 -0.91 -12.24 -16.84
CA VAL A 87 0.18 -12.89 -17.61
C VAL A 87 -0.31 -14.09 -18.42
N GLY A 88 -1.63 -14.25 -18.60
CA GLY A 88 -2.23 -15.30 -19.43
C GLY A 88 -2.48 -16.62 -18.70
N GLY A 89 -2.39 -16.65 -17.37
CA GLY A 89 -2.77 -17.82 -16.58
C GLY A 89 -4.28 -18.10 -16.70
N THR A 90 -4.65 -19.27 -17.19
CA THR A 90 -6.05 -19.67 -17.42
C THR A 90 -6.58 -20.64 -16.36
N ALA A 91 -5.71 -21.20 -15.54
CA ALA A 91 -6.05 -22.15 -14.49
C ALA A 91 -5.49 -21.70 -13.14
N PRO A 92 -6.14 -22.06 -12.01
CA PRO A 92 -5.61 -21.79 -10.70
C PRO A 92 -4.29 -22.55 -10.50
N LEU A 93 -3.19 -21.79 -10.41
CA LEU A 93 -1.86 -22.34 -10.15
C LEU A 93 -1.64 -22.62 -8.67
N PHE A 94 -2.27 -21.85 -7.79
CA PHE A 94 -2.15 -21.97 -6.33
C PHE A 94 -3.42 -22.61 -5.75
N THR A 95 -3.23 -23.57 -4.84
CA THR A 95 -4.36 -24.11 -4.09
C THR A 95 -4.88 -23.08 -3.06
N PRO A 96 -6.15 -23.13 -2.64
CA PRO A 96 -6.69 -22.24 -1.62
C PRO A 96 -5.87 -22.24 -0.32
N GLU A 97 -5.39 -23.41 0.10
CA GLU A 97 -4.57 -23.58 1.31
C GLU A 97 -3.19 -22.94 1.16
N ALA A 98 -2.62 -22.97 -0.04
CA ALA A 98 -1.36 -22.28 -0.34
C ALA A 98 -1.55 -20.76 -0.25
N VAL A 99 -2.63 -20.23 -0.86
CA VAL A 99 -2.94 -18.80 -0.80
C VAL A 99 -3.21 -18.33 0.63
N ALA A 100 -3.92 -19.12 1.44
CA ALA A 100 -4.16 -18.82 2.85
C ALA A 100 -2.84 -18.72 3.62
N MET A 101 -1.92 -19.66 3.43
CA MET A 101 -0.59 -19.62 4.06
C MET A 101 0.24 -18.43 3.57
N ILE A 102 0.19 -18.12 2.27
CA ILE A 102 0.86 -16.94 1.73
C ILE A 102 0.32 -15.66 2.39
N HIS A 103 -1.00 -15.55 2.55
CA HIS A 103 -1.61 -14.40 3.24
C HIS A 103 -1.12 -14.29 4.68
N GLU A 104 -1.13 -15.39 5.45
CA GLU A 104 -0.66 -15.42 6.84
C GLU A 104 0.79 -14.93 6.97
N GLN A 105 1.67 -15.36 6.08
CA GLN A 105 3.10 -15.05 6.14
C GLN A 105 3.42 -13.65 5.57
N ALA A 106 2.77 -13.27 4.48
CA ALA A 106 2.92 -11.96 3.85
C ALA A 106 2.08 -10.87 4.55
N ARG A 107 1.16 -11.23 5.46
CA ARG A 107 0.28 -10.33 6.20
C ARG A 107 -0.49 -9.36 5.29
N GLY A 108 -0.87 -9.82 4.10
CA GLY A 108 -1.57 -9.01 3.12
C GLY A 108 -0.77 -7.89 2.47
N VAL A 109 0.55 -7.85 2.66
CA VAL A 109 1.43 -6.87 1.99
C VAL A 109 1.70 -7.32 0.56
N PRO A 110 1.31 -6.55 -0.49
CA PRO A 110 1.41 -7.00 -1.90
C PRO A 110 2.82 -7.42 -2.31
N ARG A 111 3.83 -6.65 -1.90
CA ARG A 111 5.25 -6.95 -2.21
C ARG A 111 5.68 -8.30 -1.64
N LEU A 112 5.34 -8.58 -0.39
CA LEU A 112 5.69 -9.84 0.27
C LEU A 112 4.88 -11.01 -0.31
N THR A 113 3.60 -10.78 -0.64
CA THR A 113 2.75 -11.75 -1.32
C THR A 113 3.37 -12.16 -2.65
N ASN A 114 3.79 -11.21 -3.49
CA ASN A 114 4.45 -11.51 -4.76
C ASN A 114 5.74 -12.31 -4.55
N GLN A 115 6.60 -11.86 -3.64
CA GLN A 115 7.88 -12.52 -3.38
C GLN A 115 7.69 -13.97 -2.94
N LEU A 116 6.74 -14.25 -2.05
CA LEU A 116 6.46 -15.61 -1.59
C LEU A 116 5.82 -16.47 -2.69
N CYS A 117 4.94 -15.88 -3.52
CA CYS A 117 4.40 -16.55 -4.70
C CYS A 117 5.50 -16.93 -5.70
N ASP A 118 6.43 -16.00 -5.99
CA ASP A 118 7.52 -16.24 -6.93
C ASP A 118 8.41 -17.40 -6.46
N PHE A 119 8.82 -17.42 -5.20
CA PHE A 119 9.58 -18.53 -4.63
C PHE A 119 8.79 -19.84 -4.69
N ALA A 120 7.52 -19.83 -4.32
CA ALA A 120 6.70 -21.03 -4.33
C ALA A 120 6.51 -21.59 -5.74
N MET A 121 6.39 -20.75 -6.77
CA MET A 121 6.36 -21.18 -8.18
C MET A 121 7.68 -21.83 -8.61
N VAL A 122 8.83 -21.26 -8.24
CA VAL A 122 10.14 -21.84 -8.52
C VAL A 122 10.29 -23.22 -7.87
N TYR A 123 9.83 -23.38 -6.63
CA TYR A 123 9.87 -24.66 -5.93
C TYR A 123 8.94 -25.70 -6.55
N ALA A 124 7.71 -25.31 -6.93
CA ALA A 124 6.79 -26.20 -7.64
C ALA A 124 7.39 -26.65 -8.98
N PHE A 125 7.92 -25.72 -9.76
CA PHE A 125 8.57 -26.02 -11.02
C PHE A 125 9.75 -26.98 -10.86
N SER A 126 10.62 -26.77 -9.87
CA SER A 126 11.77 -27.66 -9.61
C SER A 126 11.37 -29.08 -9.26
N LYS A 127 10.17 -29.30 -8.73
CA LYS A 127 9.60 -30.60 -8.41
C LYS A 127 8.78 -31.22 -9.56
N GLY A 128 8.58 -30.47 -10.64
CA GLY A 128 7.69 -30.88 -11.73
C GLY A 128 6.21 -30.87 -11.32
N SER A 129 5.83 -30.11 -10.27
CA SER A 129 4.45 -30.00 -9.83
C SER A 129 3.68 -29.04 -10.73
N PRO A 130 2.46 -29.41 -11.19
CA PRO A 130 1.63 -28.52 -12.00
C PRO A 130 0.95 -27.41 -11.19
N GLU A 131 0.98 -27.50 -9.86
CA GLU A 131 0.34 -26.55 -8.95
C GLU A 131 1.23 -26.26 -7.74
N VAL A 132 0.96 -25.13 -7.10
CA VAL A 132 1.57 -24.71 -5.83
C VAL A 132 0.62 -25.04 -4.69
N ASP A 133 0.98 -26.04 -3.90
CA ASP A 133 0.25 -26.46 -2.73
C ASP A 133 0.82 -25.87 -1.41
N ARG A 134 0.12 -26.09 -0.32
CA ARG A 134 0.55 -25.67 1.02
C ARG A 134 1.91 -26.24 1.42
N VAL A 135 2.22 -27.47 0.98
CA VAL A 135 3.49 -28.14 1.33
C VAL A 135 4.66 -27.42 0.66
N THR A 136 4.49 -27.01 -0.59
CA THR A 136 5.48 -26.24 -1.33
C THR A 136 5.75 -24.88 -0.66
N VAL A 137 4.72 -24.14 -0.27
CA VAL A 137 4.89 -22.87 0.47
C VAL A 137 5.60 -23.12 1.81
N SER A 138 5.20 -24.14 2.56
CA SER A 138 5.86 -24.53 3.82
C SER A 138 7.34 -24.82 3.65
N GLN A 139 7.74 -25.39 2.52
CA GLN A 139 9.15 -25.68 2.25
C GLN A 139 9.93 -24.40 1.99
N VAL A 140 9.41 -23.47 1.19
CA VAL A 140 10.02 -22.15 0.98
C VAL A 140 10.29 -21.43 2.31
N LEU A 141 9.33 -21.50 3.23
CA LEU A 141 9.46 -20.88 4.56
C LEU A 141 10.53 -21.57 5.41
N ARG A 142 10.56 -22.91 5.42
CA ARG A 142 11.56 -23.69 6.19
C ARG A 142 12.99 -23.47 5.69
N ASP A 143 13.16 -23.33 4.38
CA ASP A 143 14.47 -23.12 3.76
C ASP A 143 14.98 -21.68 3.99
N GLY A 144 14.15 -20.79 4.59
CA GLY A 144 14.55 -19.45 5.00
C GLY A 144 14.85 -18.48 3.84
N VAL A 145 14.41 -18.81 2.63
CA VAL A 145 14.63 -17.96 1.44
C VAL A 145 13.66 -16.78 1.37
N PHE A 146 12.56 -16.85 2.14
CA PHE A 146 11.59 -15.77 2.26
C PHE A 146 11.89 -14.92 3.49
N PHE A 147 12.13 -13.63 3.26
CA PHE A 147 12.40 -12.66 4.31
C PHE A 147 11.23 -11.67 4.39
N ALA A 148 10.37 -11.82 5.39
CA ALA A 148 9.24 -10.91 5.59
C ALA A 148 9.69 -9.50 6.00
N GLY A 149 10.87 -9.35 6.64
CA GLY A 149 11.43 -8.05 7.05
C GLY A 149 10.57 -7.25 8.04
N ILE A 150 9.49 -7.85 8.55
CA ILE A 150 8.50 -7.17 9.39
C ILE A 150 8.73 -7.64 10.81
N GLU A 151 9.14 -6.73 11.70
CA GLU A 151 9.11 -7.00 13.13
C GLU A 151 7.65 -7.19 13.61
N PRO A 152 7.37 -8.18 14.49
CA PRO A 152 6.01 -8.49 14.93
C PRO A 152 5.27 -7.35 15.65
N ALA A 153 5.97 -6.34 16.10
CA ALA A 153 5.45 -5.26 16.94
C ALA A 153 4.81 -4.08 16.17
N ALA A 154 5.01 -3.98 14.86
CA ALA A 154 4.58 -2.80 14.10
C ALA A 154 3.13 -2.86 13.57
N LEU A 155 2.41 -3.98 13.76
CA LEU A 155 1.10 -4.21 13.15
C LEU A 155 -0.06 -4.39 14.16
N SER A 156 0.16 -4.13 15.44
CA SER A 156 -0.90 -4.19 16.46
C SER A 156 -1.52 -2.81 16.77
N GLY A 157 -1.76 -2.01 15.74
CA GLY A 157 -2.59 -0.82 15.83
C GLY A 157 -4.01 -1.19 15.44
N GLU A 158 -4.93 -1.24 16.40
CA GLU A 158 -6.36 -1.36 16.15
C GLU A 158 -6.79 -0.20 15.23
N ASP A 159 -7.20 -0.56 14.01
CA ASP A 159 -7.74 0.36 13.03
C ASP A 159 -9.11 0.89 13.50
N GLU A 160 -9.11 1.93 14.28
CA GLU A 160 -10.27 2.79 14.39
C GLU A 160 -10.37 3.61 13.09
N ALA A 161 -11.21 3.12 12.18
CA ALA A 161 -11.51 3.80 10.93
C ALA A 161 -12.05 5.20 11.21
N VAL A 162 -11.18 6.20 11.17
CA VAL A 162 -11.57 7.60 11.22
C VAL A 162 -12.38 7.89 9.95
N ARG A 163 -13.70 7.86 10.08
CA ARG A 163 -14.63 8.34 9.06
C ARG A 163 -14.42 9.84 8.90
N VAL A 164 -13.69 10.21 7.85
CA VAL A 164 -13.70 11.60 7.38
C VAL A 164 -15.07 11.87 6.76
N PRO A 165 -15.82 12.93 7.16
CA PRO A 165 -17.12 13.21 6.58
C PRO A 165 -16.98 13.47 5.08
N MET A 166 -17.70 12.67 4.27
CA MET A 166 -17.77 12.87 2.83
C MET A 166 -18.44 14.23 2.56
N PHE A 167 -17.70 15.12 1.97
CA PHE A 167 -18.23 16.39 1.46
C PHE A 167 -19.18 16.06 0.30
N ARG A 168 -20.49 16.18 0.54
CA ARG A 168 -21.51 16.15 -0.52
C ARG A 168 -21.30 17.38 -1.37
N ALA A 169 -20.85 17.21 -2.60
CA ALA A 169 -20.94 18.26 -3.61
C ALA A 169 -22.41 18.65 -3.77
N GLY A 170 -22.77 19.84 -3.34
CA GLY A 170 -24.09 20.42 -3.58
C GLY A 170 -24.28 20.56 -5.09
N ARG A 171 -25.28 19.86 -5.62
CA ARG A 171 -25.92 20.24 -6.88
C ARG A 171 -26.79 21.43 -6.55
N GLU A 172 -26.40 22.59 -7.00
CA GLU A 172 -27.34 23.70 -7.17
C GLU A 172 -27.74 23.76 -8.65
N GLY A 173 -29.06 23.87 -8.84
CA GLY A 173 -29.77 23.90 -10.11
C GLY A 173 -29.60 25.20 -10.93
#